data_13cc4eda1f2a9503bd788115be72bec4
#
_entry.id   13cc4eda1f2a9503bd788115be72bec4
#
_cell.length_a   1.000
_cell.length_b   1.000
_cell.length_c   1.000
_cell.angle_alpha   90.00
_cell.angle_beta   90.00
_cell.angle_gamma   90.00
#
_symmetry.space_group_name_H-M   'P 1'
#
loop_
_entity.id
_entity.type
_entity.pdbx_description
1 polymer ?
#
loop_
_entity_poly.entity_id
_entity_poly.type
_entity_poly.pdbx_seq_one_letter_code
_entity_poly.pdbx_strand_id
1 'polypeptide(L)'
;MSAPFQLTSSDPSVIDPVGLAADTHEWIEAVVPGGVHETLIAAGIIAHPYVKDHEENCRWVEDRAWWYRGTVPIPVGDDPLVLTLTGVDTVADIWVNGHHVGHHASQYRPFQVTLPPIDANKAKVLIRFAPPLDGLAEPPATRAMVNAVSDFLNAAAPQNLDAEPGSGILTLDLAATRRRKGMFSWGWDFAPRIPSIGLTGPVELTRRSPIEVSHHVDTMAIGDGDSADVNVMVSTVHHDGPAPCTVDVTLTSPDGDRVSGHAQFKHGSATVDLQLDNPQLWWTHDLGKPSLYQVDIKICDKDANTIATDSGMAGIRTIEVDCSPDTDDPETDGPARHFTFILNGVPVFARGANLVPQSMLPGSVTPQQDHDLVRACRDANMTMVRVWGGGVYASDAFMTACDEYGILVWYDFMFACIDYPGDDEEFMSEVRTEADYQTRRLANHPSLALWAGGN
;
A
#
# COMPACT_ATOMS: atom_id res chain seq x y z
N MET A 1 10.42 -8.42 -18.27
CA MET A 1 10.55 -7.15 -19.03
C MET A 1 9.15 -6.57 -19.13
N SER A 2 8.91 -5.38 -18.59
CA SER A 2 7.63 -4.69 -18.72
C SER A 2 7.31 -4.47 -20.21
N ALA A 3 6.03 -4.57 -20.56
CA ALA A 3 5.58 -4.25 -21.93
C ALA A 3 5.89 -2.79 -22.24
N PRO A 4 6.38 -2.44 -23.44
CA PRO A 4 6.59 -1.06 -23.81
C PRO A 4 5.25 -0.33 -23.93
N PHE A 5 5.09 0.72 -23.15
CA PHE A 5 3.96 1.63 -23.22
C PHE A 5 4.37 2.94 -23.89
N GLN A 6 3.40 3.61 -24.49
CA GLN A 6 3.50 4.96 -25.02
C GLN A 6 2.51 5.86 -24.30
N LEU A 7 2.85 7.12 -24.16
CA LEU A 7 2.08 8.16 -23.49
C LEU A 7 1.70 9.28 -24.47
N THR A 8 0.48 9.79 -24.33
CA THR A 8 0.05 11.05 -24.95
C THR A 8 -0.93 11.78 -24.03
N SER A 9 -1.21 13.05 -24.30
CA SER A 9 -2.25 13.80 -23.60
C SER A 9 -3.35 14.25 -24.54
N SER A 10 -4.52 14.53 -23.96
CA SER A 10 -5.65 15.14 -24.65
C SER A 10 -6.31 16.21 -23.78
N ASP A 11 -7.29 16.92 -24.36
CA ASP A 11 -8.24 17.68 -23.57
C ASP A 11 -9.00 16.74 -22.62
N PRO A 12 -9.32 17.17 -21.39
CA PRO A 12 -10.09 16.33 -20.43
C PRO A 12 -11.46 15.85 -20.94
N SER A 13 -12.09 16.59 -21.86
CA SER A 13 -13.37 16.20 -22.48
C SER A 13 -13.28 14.98 -23.40
N VAL A 14 -12.08 14.57 -23.80
CA VAL A 14 -11.85 13.31 -24.53
C VAL A 14 -11.90 12.15 -23.55
N ILE A 15 -13.01 11.42 -23.53
CA ILE A 15 -13.31 10.42 -22.50
C ILE A 15 -13.22 8.97 -22.99
N ASP A 16 -13.12 8.75 -24.29
CA ASP A 16 -13.13 7.40 -24.88
C ASP A 16 -12.14 7.26 -26.06
N PRO A 17 -11.86 6.02 -26.50
CA PRO A 17 -10.96 5.77 -27.62
C PRO A 17 -11.39 6.38 -28.96
N VAL A 18 -12.70 6.61 -29.16
CA VAL A 18 -13.25 7.18 -30.40
C VAL A 18 -12.89 8.66 -30.46
N GLY A 19 -13.11 9.39 -29.36
CA GLY A 19 -12.70 10.78 -29.25
C GLY A 19 -11.16 10.94 -29.39
N LEU A 20 -10.39 10.04 -28.77
CA LEU A 20 -8.94 10.03 -28.92
C LEU A 20 -8.49 9.81 -30.37
N ALA A 21 -9.14 8.92 -31.11
CA ALA A 21 -8.81 8.62 -32.50
C ALA A 21 -9.23 9.72 -33.50
N ALA A 22 -10.14 10.60 -33.10
CA ALA A 22 -10.60 11.70 -33.92
C ALA A 22 -9.60 12.85 -34.05
N ASP A 23 -8.57 12.88 -33.20
CA ASP A 23 -7.56 13.91 -33.15
C ASP A 23 -6.16 13.33 -33.43
N THR A 24 -5.22 14.18 -33.84
CA THR A 24 -3.83 13.78 -34.06
C THR A 24 -3.02 13.95 -32.79
N HIS A 25 -2.50 12.83 -32.29
CA HIS A 25 -1.69 12.80 -31.08
C HIS A 25 -0.27 12.32 -31.36
N GLU A 26 0.69 13.03 -30.81
CA GLU A 26 2.06 12.55 -30.75
C GLU A 26 2.21 11.62 -29.52
N TRP A 27 2.74 10.44 -29.75
CA TRP A 27 2.97 9.44 -28.71
C TRP A 27 4.46 9.34 -28.40
N ILE A 28 4.81 9.50 -27.14
CA ILE A 28 6.17 9.34 -26.63
C ILE A 28 6.32 8.01 -25.88
N GLU A 29 7.54 7.50 -25.76
CA GLU A 29 7.83 6.31 -24.95
C GLU A 29 7.54 6.60 -23.48
N ALA A 30 6.73 5.75 -22.83
CA ALA A 30 6.34 5.90 -21.43
C ALA A 30 7.30 5.15 -20.49
N VAL A 31 7.60 5.75 -19.36
CA VAL A 31 8.27 5.10 -18.22
C VAL A 31 7.21 4.34 -17.42
N VAL A 32 7.29 3.01 -17.38
CA VAL A 32 6.38 2.13 -16.61
C VAL A 32 7.19 0.96 -16.01
N PRO A 33 7.21 0.78 -14.68
CA PRO A 33 6.64 1.65 -13.65
C PRO A 33 7.19 3.07 -13.67
N GLY A 34 6.30 4.05 -13.44
CA GLY A 34 6.59 5.47 -13.46
C GLY A 34 5.29 6.24 -13.65
N GLY A 35 5.35 7.55 -13.64
CA GLY A 35 4.20 8.40 -13.88
C GLY A 35 4.34 9.23 -15.15
N VAL A 36 3.39 10.13 -15.34
CA VAL A 36 3.43 11.13 -16.40
C VAL A 36 4.65 12.03 -16.23
N HIS A 37 4.90 12.51 -15.02
CA HIS A 37 6.04 13.41 -14.76
C HIS A 37 7.37 12.72 -15.10
N GLU A 38 7.58 11.47 -14.65
CA GLU A 38 8.80 10.71 -14.95
C GLU A 38 8.98 10.52 -16.46
N THR A 39 7.89 10.26 -17.17
CA THR A 39 7.90 10.12 -18.63
C THR A 39 8.27 11.44 -19.31
N LEU A 40 7.66 12.56 -18.89
CA LEU A 40 7.93 13.89 -19.48
C LEU A 40 9.36 14.38 -19.18
N ILE A 41 9.89 14.05 -17.98
CA ILE A 41 11.29 14.32 -17.64
C ILE A 41 12.23 13.52 -18.54
N ALA A 42 11.98 12.22 -18.71
CA ALA A 42 12.78 11.35 -19.56
C ALA A 42 12.77 11.78 -21.03
N ALA A 43 11.64 12.29 -21.51
CA ALA A 43 11.50 12.84 -22.86
C ALA A 43 12.08 14.27 -23.00
N GLY A 44 12.53 14.91 -21.94
CA GLY A 44 13.05 16.29 -21.95
C GLY A 44 11.98 17.37 -22.19
N ILE A 45 10.70 17.04 -21.98
CA ILE A 45 9.56 17.97 -22.18
C ILE A 45 9.42 18.90 -20.98
N ILE A 46 9.64 18.39 -19.77
CA ILE A 46 9.69 19.17 -18.53
C ILE A 46 11.05 19.03 -17.87
N ALA A 47 11.49 20.08 -17.19
CA ALA A 47 12.64 20.00 -16.30
C ALA A 47 12.26 19.26 -15.02
N HIS A 48 13.26 18.72 -14.30
CA HIS A 48 13.00 17.99 -13.05
C HIS A 48 12.36 18.94 -12.01
N PRO A 49 11.18 18.61 -11.48
CA PRO A 49 10.40 19.53 -10.64
C PRO A 49 11.06 19.90 -9.32
N TYR A 50 12.05 19.13 -8.82
CA TYR A 50 12.77 19.44 -7.58
C TYR A 50 13.85 20.52 -7.73
N VAL A 51 14.03 21.06 -8.92
CA VAL A 51 15.07 22.05 -9.18
C VAL A 51 14.45 23.45 -9.21
N LYS A 52 14.78 24.30 -8.26
CA LYS A 52 14.27 25.67 -8.13
C LYS A 52 12.74 25.70 -8.04
N ASP A 53 12.09 26.43 -8.96
CA ASP A 53 10.66 26.66 -9.12
C ASP A 53 10.03 25.84 -10.27
N HIS A 54 10.71 24.77 -10.68
CA HIS A 54 10.25 23.98 -11.83
C HIS A 54 8.92 23.25 -11.57
N GLU A 55 8.54 23.00 -10.31
CA GLU A 55 7.24 22.43 -9.97
C GLU A 55 6.08 23.33 -10.44
N GLU A 56 6.22 24.65 -10.42
CA GLU A 56 5.21 25.58 -10.94
C GLU A 56 5.01 25.39 -12.44
N ASN A 57 6.10 25.14 -13.17
CA ASN A 57 6.07 24.91 -14.62
C ASN A 57 5.50 23.54 -15.00
N CYS A 58 5.28 22.65 -14.03
CA CYS A 58 4.69 21.33 -14.25
C CYS A 58 3.18 21.27 -13.94
N ARG A 59 2.56 22.33 -13.41
CA ARG A 59 1.15 22.32 -12.99
C ARG A 59 0.16 21.99 -14.11
N TRP A 60 0.47 22.34 -15.36
CA TRP A 60 -0.37 22.00 -16.51
C TRP A 60 -0.58 20.48 -16.69
N VAL A 61 0.29 19.66 -16.10
CA VAL A 61 0.19 18.19 -16.18
C VAL A 61 -1.09 17.70 -15.51
N GLU A 62 -1.51 18.31 -14.40
CA GLU A 62 -2.72 17.94 -13.68
C GLU A 62 -4.02 18.37 -14.36
N ASP A 63 -3.95 19.27 -15.33
CA ASP A 63 -5.11 19.81 -16.08
C ASP A 63 -5.44 19.01 -17.35
N ARG A 64 -4.66 17.96 -17.66
CA ARG A 64 -4.80 17.18 -18.90
C ARG A 64 -5.31 15.79 -18.60
N ALA A 65 -6.01 15.18 -19.58
CA ALA A 65 -6.20 13.75 -19.62
C ALA A 65 -4.97 13.06 -20.23
N TRP A 66 -4.51 11.98 -19.64
CA TRP A 66 -3.32 11.25 -20.08
C TRP A 66 -3.68 9.84 -20.54
N TRP A 67 -3.07 9.40 -21.63
CA TRP A 67 -3.38 8.13 -22.26
C TRP A 67 -2.13 7.28 -22.38
N TYR A 68 -2.18 6.09 -21.81
CA TYR A 68 -1.18 5.06 -22.00
C TYR A 68 -1.70 4.02 -22.97
N ARG A 69 -0.89 3.64 -23.96
CA ARG A 69 -1.18 2.48 -24.82
C ARG A 69 -0.01 1.51 -24.83
N GLY A 70 -0.29 0.22 -24.83
CA GLY A 70 0.73 -0.81 -24.88
C GLY A 70 0.16 -2.17 -25.29
N THR A 71 1.05 -3.14 -25.40
CA THR A 71 0.67 -4.53 -25.65
C THR A 71 1.30 -5.43 -24.62
N VAL A 72 0.47 -6.20 -23.92
CA VAL A 72 0.89 -7.12 -22.85
C VAL A 72 0.84 -8.55 -23.39
N PRO A 73 1.90 -9.36 -23.24
CA PRO A 73 1.89 -10.77 -23.65
C PRO A 73 0.83 -11.55 -22.88
N ILE A 74 0.12 -12.45 -23.57
CA ILE A 74 -0.85 -13.34 -22.94
C ILE A 74 -0.10 -14.62 -22.54
N PRO A 75 -0.11 -15.02 -21.25
CA PRO A 75 0.50 -16.27 -20.81
C PRO A 75 -0.21 -17.49 -21.40
N VAL A 76 0.55 -18.54 -21.64
CA VAL A 76 0.02 -19.83 -22.14
C VAL A 76 -0.89 -20.47 -21.09
N GLY A 77 -1.98 -21.10 -21.53
CA GLY A 77 -2.96 -21.81 -20.70
C GLY A 77 -4.39 -21.46 -21.07
N ASP A 78 -5.33 -22.21 -20.51
CA ASP A 78 -6.78 -22.09 -20.82
C ASP A 78 -7.56 -21.42 -19.68
N ASP A 79 -6.95 -21.27 -18.49
CA ASP A 79 -7.58 -20.62 -17.36
C ASP A 79 -7.93 -19.14 -17.69
N PRO A 80 -8.93 -18.57 -17.02
CA PRO A 80 -9.34 -17.17 -17.22
C PRO A 80 -8.17 -16.21 -17.06
N LEU A 81 -8.10 -15.21 -17.95
CA LEU A 81 -7.09 -14.15 -17.85
C LEU A 81 -7.49 -13.11 -16.82
N VAL A 82 -6.54 -12.68 -16.01
CA VAL A 82 -6.69 -11.56 -15.09
C VAL A 82 -5.72 -10.46 -15.48
N LEU A 83 -6.23 -9.26 -15.73
CA LEU A 83 -5.44 -8.05 -15.87
C LEU A 83 -5.29 -7.41 -14.50
N THR A 84 -4.04 -7.19 -14.07
CA THR A 84 -3.69 -6.49 -12.83
C THR A 84 -2.85 -5.26 -13.13
N LEU A 85 -3.27 -4.11 -12.61
CA LEU A 85 -2.50 -2.87 -12.57
C LEU A 85 -2.22 -2.55 -11.11
N THR A 86 -0.99 -2.72 -10.66
CA THR A 86 -0.64 -2.62 -9.24
C THR A 86 -0.54 -1.16 -8.77
N GLY A 87 -0.14 -0.24 -9.64
CA GLY A 87 0.02 1.18 -9.30
C GLY A 87 -0.78 2.06 -10.24
N VAL A 88 -2.06 2.29 -9.93
CA VAL A 88 -2.93 3.21 -10.70
C VAL A 88 -3.05 4.52 -9.94
N ASP A 89 -2.47 5.59 -10.46
CA ASP A 89 -2.45 6.90 -9.82
C ASP A 89 -3.09 7.95 -10.74
N THR A 90 -4.40 8.25 -10.60
CA THR A 90 -5.38 7.76 -9.62
C THR A 90 -6.66 7.34 -10.31
N VAL A 91 -7.26 8.23 -11.14
CA VAL A 91 -8.56 8.03 -11.80
C VAL A 91 -8.34 7.51 -13.21
N ALA A 92 -8.66 6.26 -13.43
CA ALA A 92 -8.38 5.60 -14.69
C ALA A 92 -9.59 4.87 -15.26
N ASP A 93 -9.76 4.96 -16.58
CA ASP A 93 -10.60 4.08 -17.37
C ASP A 93 -9.71 3.16 -18.22
N ILE A 94 -10.04 1.89 -18.25
CA ILE A 94 -9.21 0.84 -18.83
C ILE A 94 -9.95 0.12 -19.96
N TRP A 95 -9.27 -0.03 -21.11
CA TRP A 95 -9.75 -0.80 -22.26
C TRP A 95 -8.76 -1.89 -22.64
N VAL A 96 -9.28 -3.05 -22.99
CA VAL A 96 -8.52 -4.16 -23.54
C VAL A 96 -9.11 -4.54 -24.91
N ASN A 97 -8.27 -4.54 -25.94
CA ASN A 97 -8.68 -4.79 -27.33
C ASN A 97 -9.87 -3.93 -27.80
N GLY A 98 -9.96 -2.69 -27.30
CA GLY A 98 -11.02 -1.74 -27.61
C GLY A 98 -12.31 -1.85 -26.77
N HIS A 99 -12.38 -2.83 -25.87
CA HIS A 99 -13.51 -2.99 -24.94
C HIS A 99 -13.17 -2.35 -23.59
N HIS A 100 -14.09 -1.51 -23.08
CA HIS A 100 -13.95 -0.97 -21.72
C HIS A 100 -14.11 -2.12 -20.71
N VAL A 101 -13.12 -2.29 -19.84
CA VAL A 101 -13.07 -3.39 -18.87
C VAL A 101 -13.19 -2.93 -17.43
N GLY A 102 -13.08 -1.63 -17.16
CA GLY A 102 -13.31 -1.10 -15.83
C GLY A 102 -12.83 0.33 -15.62
N HIS A 103 -13.20 0.83 -14.45
CA HIS A 103 -12.83 2.13 -13.89
C HIS A 103 -12.14 1.95 -12.55
N HIS A 104 -11.22 2.83 -12.21
CA HIS A 104 -10.48 2.84 -10.93
C HIS A 104 -10.26 4.26 -10.43
N ALA A 105 -10.31 4.49 -9.11
CA ALA A 105 -10.19 5.82 -8.53
C ALA A 105 -9.41 5.85 -7.19
N SER A 106 -8.48 4.92 -6.99
CA SER A 106 -7.68 4.81 -5.77
C SER A 106 -6.20 4.58 -6.06
N GLN A 107 -5.31 5.31 -5.40
CA GLN A 107 -3.87 5.08 -5.43
C GLN A 107 -3.45 3.88 -4.55
N TYR A 108 -4.34 3.43 -3.67
CA TYR A 108 -3.99 2.61 -2.51
C TYR A 108 -4.31 1.13 -2.65
N ARG A 109 -4.85 0.72 -3.78
CA ARG A 109 -5.09 -0.68 -4.11
C ARG A 109 -4.91 -0.93 -5.61
N PRO A 110 -4.65 -2.17 -6.04
CA PRO A 110 -4.58 -2.49 -7.45
C PRO A 110 -5.96 -2.44 -8.12
N PHE A 111 -5.95 -2.17 -9.43
CA PHE A 111 -7.06 -2.54 -10.29
C PHE A 111 -6.90 -3.98 -10.75
N GLN A 112 -7.95 -4.76 -10.66
CA GLN A 112 -7.96 -6.15 -11.08
C GLN A 112 -9.26 -6.50 -11.79
N VAL A 113 -9.18 -7.18 -12.94
CA VAL A 113 -10.36 -7.61 -13.68
C VAL A 113 -10.10 -8.93 -14.42
N THR A 114 -11.07 -9.83 -14.37
CA THR A 114 -11.09 -11.04 -15.21
C THR A 114 -11.56 -10.68 -16.60
N LEU A 115 -10.75 -11.00 -17.60
CA LEU A 115 -11.04 -10.72 -19.00
C LEU A 115 -11.78 -11.88 -19.67
N PRO A 116 -12.63 -11.59 -20.67
CA PRO A 116 -13.16 -12.63 -21.55
C PRO A 116 -12.02 -13.32 -22.33
N PRO A 117 -12.23 -14.51 -22.87
CA PRO A 117 -11.23 -15.20 -23.69
C PRO A 117 -10.74 -14.30 -24.84
N ILE A 118 -9.42 -14.26 -25.02
CA ILE A 118 -8.76 -13.48 -26.08
C ILE A 118 -8.02 -14.47 -26.99
N ASP A 119 -8.47 -14.56 -28.24
CA ASP A 119 -7.81 -15.39 -29.27
C ASP A 119 -6.64 -14.61 -29.93
N ALA A 120 -5.59 -14.42 -29.17
CA ALA A 120 -4.34 -13.76 -29.59
C ALA A 120 -3.22 -14.09 -28.61
N ASN A 121 -1.97 -13.81 -29.01
CA ASN A 121 -0.81 -13.97 -28.13
C ASN A 121 -0.44 -12.68 -27.36
N LYS A 122 -1.14 -11.59 -27.61
CA LYS A 122 -0.97 -10.29 -26.94
C LYS A 122 -2.31 -9.57 -26.81
N ALA A 123 -2.51 -8.87 -25.72
CA ALA A 123 -3.61 -7.96 -25.50
C ALA A 123 -3.16 -6.51 -25.72
N LYS A 124 -3.97 -5.73 -26.43
CA LYS A 124 -3.78 -4.28 -26.56
C LYS A 124 -4.46 -3.61 -25.36
N VAL A 125 -3.69 -2.91 -24.56
CA VAL A 125 -4.18 -2.18 -23.39
C VAL A 125 -4.14 -0.69 -23.69
N LEU A 126 -5.23 0.00 -23.42
CA LEU A 126 -5.34 1.45 -23.47
C LEU A 126 -5.90 1.92 -22.12
N ILE A 127 -5.27 2.92 -21.53
CA ILE A 127 -5.67 3.43 -20.21
C ILE A 127 -5.73 4.95 -20.33
N ARG A 128 -6.84 5.54 -19.89
CA ARG A 128 -7.02 6.97 -19.73
C ARG A 128 -6.94 7.34 -18.27
N PHE A 129 -6.09 8.28 -17.94
CA PHE A 129 -6.12 8.96 -16.66
C PHE A 129 -6.82 10.30 -16.79
N ALA A 130 -7.87 10.53 -16.00
CA ALA A 130 -8.51 11.82 -15.87
C ALA A 130 -7.65 12.77 -15.02
N PRO A 131 -7.85 14.11 -15.15
CA PRO A 131 -7.33 15.05 -14.16
C PRO A 131 -7.69 14.61 -12.74
N PRO A 132 -6.76 14.65 -11.77
CA PRO A 132 -7.01 14.05 -10.45
C PRO A 132 -8.19 14.64 -9.67
N LEU A 133 -8.53 15.91 -9.91
CA LEU A 133 -9.65 16.59 -9.24
C LEU A 133 -10.86 16.82 -10.16
N ASP A 134 -10.87 16.22 -11.37
CA ASP A 134 -11.97 16.40 -12.31
C ASP A 134 -13.31 15.99 -11.69
N GLY A 135 -14.30 16.87 -11.82
CA GLY A 135 -15.66 16.66 -11.30
C GLY A 135 -15.83 16.75 -9.78
N LEU A 136 -14.78 17.07 -9.02
CA LEU A 136 -14.86 17.16 -7.57
C LEU A 136 -15.10 18.58 -7.07
N ALA A 137 -15.93 18.69 -6.02
CA ALA A 137 -16.14 19.93 -5.28
C ALA A 137 -15.61 19.78 -3.84
N GLU A 138 -15.21 20.88 -3.24
CA GLU A 138 -14.80 20.91 -1.83
C GLU A 138 -15.94 20.51 -0.90
N PRO A 139 -15.71 19.62 0.08
CA PRO A 139 -16.70 19.31 1.08
C PRO A 139 -16.95 20.54 1.99
N PRO A 140 -18.21 20.97 2.19
CA PRO A 140 -18.50 22.17 3.01
C PRO A 140 -18.03 22.05 4.46
N ALA A 141 -18.14 20.87 5.06
CA ALA A 141 -17.69 20.62 6.43
C ALA A 141 -16.16 20.78 6.56
N THR A 142 -15.41 20.24 5.60
CA THR A 142 -13.94 20.35 5.55
C THR A 142 -13.52 21.81 5.42
N ARG A 143 -14.19 22.60 4.56
CA ARG A 143 -13.94 24.04 4.42
C ARG A 143 -14.19 24.78 5.74
N ALA A 144 -15.27 24.48 6.44
CA ALA A 144 -15.60 25.10 7.72
C ALA A 144 -14.52 24.82 8.78
N MET A 145 -14.05 23.59 8.88
CA MET A 145 -12.98 23.20 9.78
C MET A 145 -11.66 23.92 9.45
N VAL A 146 -11.25 23.95 8.19
CA VAL A 146 -10.02 24.65 7.77
C VAL A 146 -10.10 26.14 8.08
N ASN A 147 -11.25 26.78 7.86
CA ASN A 147 -11.44 28.18 8.22
C ASN A 147 -11.31 28.40 9.74
N ALA A 148 -11.91 27.54 10.56
CA ALA A 148 -11.79 27.62 12.01
C ALA A 148 -10.35 27.46 12.51
N VAL A 149 -9.60 26.51 11.94
CA VAL A 149 -8.17 26.33 12.24
C VAL A 149 -7.35 27.53 11.77
N SER A 150 -7.63 28.07 10.58
CA SER A 150 -6.99 29.29 10.08
C SER A 150 -7.22 30.49 10.99
N ASP A 151 -8.46 30.70 11.43
CA ASP A 151 -8.82 31.79 12.34
C ASP A 151 -8.11 31.63 13.69
N PHE A 152 -8.03 30.39 14.21
CA PHE A 152 -7.32 30.11 15.45
C PHE A 152 -5.81 30.40 15.32
N LEU A 153 -5.16 29.93 14.26
CA LEU A 153 -3.72 30.14 14.00
C LEU A 153 -3.42 31.63 13.78
N ASN A 154 -4.26 32.35 13.04
CA ASN A 154 -4.11 33.79 12.84
C ASN A 154 -4.29 34.58 14.14
N ALA A 155 -5.18 34.15 15.03
CA ALA A 155 -5.37 34.76 16.34
C ALA A 155 -4.18 34.47 17.30
N ALA A 156 -3.50 33.33 17.14
CA ALA A 156 -2.37 32.93 17.96
C ALA A 156 -1.02 33.43 17.40
N ALA A 157 -0.95 33.85 16.13
CA ALA A 157 0.28 34.32 15.52
C ALA A 157 0.72 35.68 16.06
N PRO A 158 1.99 35.92 16.38
CA PRO A 158 2.51 37.24 16.68
C PRO A 158 2.30 38.17 15.47
N GLN A 159 1.80 39.41 15.69
CA GLN A 159 1.41 40.39 14.67
C GLN A 159 2.53 40.90 13.74
N ASN A 160 3.69 40.24 13.69
CA ASN A 160 4.89 40.69 12.97
C ASN A 160 5.44 39.67 11.93
N LEU A 161 4.63 38.77 11.44
CA LEU A 161 5.03 37.95 10.29
C LEU A 161 4.32 38.52 9.06
N ASP A 162 5.09 39.20 8.17
CA ASP A 162 4.69 39.53 6.79
C ASP A 162 4.55 38.23 5.97
N ALA A 163 3.65 37.34 6.40
CA ALA A 163 3.31 36.14 5.61
C ALA A 163 2.23 36.56 4.61
N GLU A 164 2.52 36.41 3.33
CA GLU A 164 1.52 36.53 2.25
C GLU A 164 0.29 35.69 2.61
N PRO A 165 -0.94 36.22 2.50
CA PRO A 165 -2.15 35.44 2.72
C PRO A 165 -2.17 34.25 1.74
N GLY A 166 -2.12 33.02 2.30
CA GLY A 166 -2.15 31.79 1.52
C GLY A 166 -0.84 30.99 1.49
N SER A 167 0.24 31.44 2.17
CA SER A 167 1.45 30.66 2.35
C SER A 167 1.35 29.75 3.59
N GLY A 168 1.21 28.46 3.41
CA GLY A 168 1.21 27.47 4.51
C GLY A 168 0.38 26.23 4.22
N ILE A 169 0.28 25.32 5.19
CA ILE A 169 -0.50 24.06 5.16
C ILE A 169 -1.97 24.28 4.70
N LEU A 170 -2.49 25.48 4.86
CA LEU A 170 -3.88 25.85 4.52
C LEU A 170 -4.12 26.13 3.03
N THR A 171 -3.12 26.02 2.19
CA THR A 171 -3.26 26.08 0.71
C THR A 171 -3.65 24.76 0.07
N LEU A 172 -3.92 23.72 0.88
CA LEU A 172 -4.37 22.43 0.38
C LEU A 172 -5.65 22.54 -0.43
N ASP A 173 -5.69 21.84 -1.54
CA ASP A 173 -6.90 21.68 -2.33
C ASP A 173 -7.88 20.76 -1.61
N LEU A 174 -8.92 21.30 -1.01
CA LEU A 174 -9.85 20.57 -0.16
C LEU A 174 -10.71 19.57 -0.95
N ALA A 175 -10.87 19.74 -2.26
CA ALA A 175 -11.51 18.75 -3.11
C ALA A 175 -10.73 17.43 -3.12
N ALA A 176 -9.42 17.48 -2.87
CA ALA A 176 -8.55 16.31 -2.78
C ALA A 176 -8.96 15.33 -1.66
N THR A 177 -9.65 15.78 -0.61
CA THR A 177 -10.16 14.90 0.45
C THR A 177 -11.18 13.87 -0.04
N ARG A 178 -11.80 14.11 -1.21
CA ARG A 178 -12.70 13.16 -1.88
C ARG A 178 -11.97 12.12 -2.73
N ARG A 179 -10.64 12.22 -2.84
CA ARG A 179 -9.82 11.30 -3.63
C ARG A 179 -9.00 10.39 -2.72
N ARG A 180 -9.00 9.09 -2.99
CA ARG A 180 -8.09 8.16 -2.31
C ARG A 180 -6.70 8.27 -2.92
N LYS A 181 -5.98 9.31 -2.53
CA LYS A 181 -4.65 9.68 -3.00
C LYS A 181 -3.88 10.39 -1.88
N GLY A 182 -2.55 10.24 -1.86
CA GLY A 182 -1.67 10.84 -0.87
C GLY A 182 -1.83 12.35 -0.77
N MET A 183 -2.24 12.84 0.40
CA MET A 183 -2.48 14.26 0.64
C MET A 183 -1.23 15.12 0.44
N PHE A 184 -0.04 14.58 0.70
CA PHE A 184 1.23 15.27 0.50
C PHE A 184 1.43 15.77 -0.95
N SER A 185 0.85 15.08 -1.94
CA SER A 185 1.01 15.40 -3.36
C SER A 185 0.37 16.74 -3.76
N TRP A 186 -0.57 17.24 -2.96
CA TRP A 186 -1.24 18.53 -3.15
C TRP A 186 -0.49 19.72 -2.54
N GLY A 187 0.70 19.47 -2.02
CA GLY A 187 1.51 20.39 -1.24
C GLY A 187 1.41 20.11 0.26
N TRP A 188 2.54 20.12 0.93
CA TRP A 188 2.64 19.95 2.38
C TRP A 188 3.81 20.77 2.91
N ASP A 189 4.00 20.83 4.24
CA ASP A 189 5.08 21.61 4.86
C ASP A 189 6.51 21.17 4.44
N PHE A 190 6.66 19.95 3.92
CA PHE A 190 7.92 19.43 3.39
C PHE A 190 7.90 19.18 1.86
N ALA A 191 6.75 19.33 1.20
CA ALA A 191 6.53 18.86 -0.16
C ALA A 191 5.90 19.93 -1.06
N PRO A 192 6.45 20.18 -2.26
CA PRO A 192 5.80 21.01 -3.27
C PRO A 192 4.53 20.32 -3.80
N ARG A 193 3.66 21.08 -4.49
CA ARG A 193 2.48 20.52 -5.14
C ARG A 193 2.88 19.83 -6.44
N ILE A 194 2.92 18.52 -6.43
CA ILE A 194 3.16 17.67 -7.61
C ILE A 194 2.22 16.47 -7.52
N PRO A 195 0.94 16.61 -7.88
CA PRO A 195 0.02 15.47 -7.90
C PRO A 195 0.43 14.51 -9.02
N SER A 196 1.01 13.37 -8.63
CA SER A 196 1.43 12.32 -9.55
C SER A 196 0.24 11.74 -10.31
N ILE A 197 0.45 11.31 -11.56
CA ILE A 197 -0.58 10.70 -12.43
C ILE A 197 0.09 9.57 -13.21
N GLY A 198 -0.56 8.41 -13.33
CA GLY A 198 -0.13 7.38 -14.26
C GLY A 198 0.04 5.99 -13.68
N LEU A 199 0.92 5.21 -14.32
CA LEU A 199 1.20 3.81 -13.98
C LEU A 199 2.44 3.71 -13.10
N THR A 200 2.28 3.89 -11.81
CA THR A 200 3.38 3.83 -10.83
C THR A 200 3.82 2.41 -10.48
N GLY A 201 3.09 1.41 -10.95
CA GLY A 201 3.38 -0.01 -10.83
C GLY A 201 3.28 -0.75 -12.16
N PRO A 202 3.57 -2.07 -12.17
CA PRO A 202 3.49 -2.90 -13.37
C PRO A 202 2.06 -3.11 -13.86
N VAL A 203 1.96 -3.42 -15.17
CA VAL A 203 0.75 -3.90 -15.84
C VAL A 203 0.98 -5.35 -16.26
N GLU A 204 0.20 -6.26 -15.69
CA GLU A 204 0.43 -7.68 -15.84
C GLU A 204 -0.85 -8.42 -16.30
N LEU A 205 -0.66 -9.42 -17.13
CA LEU A 205 -1.68 -10.43 -17.45
C LEU A 205 -1.23 -11.77 -16.90
N THR A 206 -2.06 -12.35 -16.06
CA THR A 206 -1.82 -13.67 -15.48
C THR A 206 -2.99 -14.62 -15.78
N ARG A 207 -2.76 -15.92 -15.66
CA ARG A 207 -3.85 -16.90 -15.59
C ARG A 207 -4.34 -16.99 -14.16
N ARG A 208 -5.67 -16.93 -13.98
CA ARG A 208 -6.25 -17.09 -12.66
C ARG A 208 -6.00 -18.51 -12.16
N SER A 209 -5.47 -18.62 -10.96
CA SER A 209 -5.34 -19.93 -10.31
C SER A 209 -6.73 -20.56 -10.11
N PRO A 210 -6.90 -21.86 -10.36
CA PRO A 210 -8.14 -22.57 -10.00
C PRO A 210 -8.48 -22.44 -8.51
N ILE A 211 -7.45 -22.28 -7.67
CA ILE A 211 -7.57 -22.09 -6.22
C ILE A 211 -6.64 -20.94 -5.82
N GLU A 212 -7.22 -19.84 -5.37
CA GLU A 212 -6.46 -18.78 -4.72
C GLU A 212 -6.28 -19.13 -3.25
N VAL A 213 -5.05 -18.96 -2.76
CA VAL A 213 -4.66 -19.29 -1.38
C VAL A 213 -4.20 -18.02 -0.69
N SER A 214 -4.59 -17.86 0.55
CA SER A 214 -4.02 -16.87 1.46
C SER A 214 -3.80 -17.51 2.82
N HIS A 215 -2.79 -17.04 3.56
CA HIS A 215 -2.53 -17.51 4.90
C HIS A 215 -2.22 -16.36 5.86
N HIS A 216 -2.40 -16.64 7.14
CA HIS A 216 -2.01 -15.77 8.24
C HIS A 216 -1.43 -16.62 9.36
N VAL A 217 -0.28 -16.18 9.89
CA VAL A 217 0.43 -16.81 11.01
C VAL A 217 0.29 -15.93 12.24
N ASP A 218 -0.27 -16.49 13.30
CA ASP A 218 -0.47 -15.79 14.55
C ASP A 218 0.20 -16.55 15.71
N THR A 219 0.97 -15.86 16.53
CA THR A 219 1.57 -16.39 17.76
C THR A 219 0.61 -16.14 18.90
N MET A 220 -0.07 -17.20 19.36
CA MET A 220 -1.11 -17.13 20.39
C MET A 220 -0.54 -16.94 21.78
N ALA A 221 0.59 -17.58 22.07
CA ALA A 221 1.27 -17.51 23.36
C ALA A 221 2.75 -17.87 23.21
N ILE A 222 3.56 -17.30 24.09
CA ILE A 222 4.95 -17.69 24.33
C ILE A 222 5.02 -18.13 25.79
N GLY A 223 5.29 -19.42 26.02
CA GLY A 223 5.46 -19.97 27.37
C GLY A 223 6.89 -19.77 27.85
N ASP A 224 7.09 -19.32 29.06
CA ASP A 224 8.35 -19.07 29.82
C ASP A 224 9.70 -19.10 29.04
N GLY A 225 9.66 -18.82 27.71
CA GLY A 225 10.79 -18.82 26.81
C GLY A 225 11.09 -20.13 26.07
N ASP A 226 10.45 -21.26 26.47
CA ASP A 226 10.80 -22.58 25.94
C ASP A 226 9.80 -23.14 24.93
N SER A 227 8.67 -22.47 24.69
CA SER A 227 7.66 -22.89 23.70
C SER A 227 6.88 -21.73 23.14
N ALA A 228 6.30 -21.93 21.95
CA ALA A 228 5.31 -21.01 21.38
C ALA A 228 4.15 -21.80 20.76
N ASP A 229 2.94 -21.33 21.03
CA ASP A 229 1.73 -21.81 20.36
C ASP A 229 1.44 -20.91 19.17
N VAL A 230 1.38 -21.50 17.98
CA VAL A 230 1.23 -20.77 16.71
C VAL A 230 0.05 -21.34 15.94
N ASN A 231 -0.83 -20.46 15.49
CA ASN A 231 -1.93 -20.79 14.59
C ASN A 231 -1.60 -20.35 13.18
N VAL A 232 -1.75 -21.23 12.21
CA VAL A 232 -1.68 -20.87 10.79
C VAL A 232 -3.08 -21.02 10.19
N MET A 233 -3.71 -19.89 9.94
CA MET A 233 -5.01 -19.84 9.27
C MET A 233 -4.80 -19.80 7.77
N VAL A 234 -5.40 -20.75 7.04
CA VAL A 234 -5.34 -20.82 5.58
C VAL A 234 -6.74 -20.67 5.02
N SER A 235 -6.90 -19.74 4.08
CA SER A 235 -8.16 -19.48 3.38
C SER A 235 -8.00 -19.72 1.89
N THR A 236 -9.05 -20.23 1.26
CA THR A 236 -9.07 -20.50 -0.18
C THR A 236 -10.29 -19.91 -0.84
N VAL A 237 -10.09 -19.37 -2.06
CA VAL A 237 -11.18 -19.10 -3.00
C VAL A 237 -11.08 -20.14 -4.12
N HIS A 238 -12.05 -21.05 -4.18
CA HIS A 238 -12.10 -22.13 -5.16
C HIS A 238 -12.92 -21.67 -6.37
N HIS A 239 -12.27 -21.61 -7.51
CA HIS A 239 -12.88 -21.18 -8.78
C HIS A 239 -13.21 -22.36 -9.69
N ASP A 240 -12.32 -23.36 -9.77
CA ASP A 240 -12.46 -24.51 -10.65
C ASP A 240 -11.60 -25.69 -10.18
N GLY A 241 -11.81 -26.88 -10.75
CA GLY A 241 -11.04 -28.07 -10.48
C GLY A 241 -11.45 -28.80 -9.18
N PRO A 242 -10.57 -29.66 -8.63
CA PRO A 242 -10.81 -30.39 -7.40
C PRO A 242 -10.96 -29.47 -6.20
N ALA A 243 -11.94 -29.76 -5.33
CA ALA A 243 -12.18 -28.93 -4.14
C ALA A 243 -11.09 -29.16 -3.05
N PRO A 244 -10.64 -28.09 -2.37
CA PRO A 244 -9.77 -28.22 -1.19
C PRO A 244 -10.39 -29.08 -0.10
N CYS A 245 -9.65 -30.09 0.39
CA CYS A 245 -10.08 -30.98 1.44
C CYS A 245 -9.22 -30.83 2.71
N THR A 246 -7.90 -30.91 2.55
CA THR A 246 -6.94 -30.80 3.65
C THR A 246 -5.83 -29.83 3.33
N VAL A 247 -5.22 -29.27 4.36
CA VAL A 247 -4.00 -28.47 4.27
C VAL A 247 -2.91 -29.07 5.15
N ASP A 248 -1.71 -29.17 4.60
CA ASP A 248 -0.47 -29.41 5.35
C ASP A 248 0.29 -28.09 5.44
N VAL A 249 0.73 -27.74 6.65
CA VAL A 249 1.55 -26.55 6.92
C VAL A 249 2.88 -27.01 7.50
N THR A 250 3.96 -26.42 7.03
CA THR A 250 5.30 -26.63 7.61
C THR A 250 5.93 -25.27 7.90
N LEU A 251 6.39 -25.08 9.13
CA LEU A 251 7.26 -23.98 9.53
C LEU A 251 8.69 -24.49 9.58
N THR A 252 9.60 -23.78 8.90
CA THR A 252 11.04 -24.08 8.92
C THR A 252 11.78 -22.92 9.58
N SER A 253 12.49 -23.19 10.68
CA SER A 253 13.26 -22.19 11.41
C SER A 253 14.47 -21.69 10.59
N PRO A 254 15.11 -20.56 10.98
CA PRO A 254 16.36 -20.11 10.35
C PRO A 254 17.49 -21.16 10.38
N ASP A 255 17.50 -22.03 11.38
CA ASP A 255 18.51 -23.11 11.51
C ASP A 255 18.10 -24.41 10.80
N GLY A 256 16.91 -24.46 10.20
CA GLY A 256 16.41 -25.57 9.41
C GLY A 256 15.55 -26.59 10.16
N ASP A 257 15.23 -26.35 11.44
CA ASP A 257 14.30 -27.19 12.18
C ASP A 257 12.88 -27.03 11.64
N ARG A 258 12.15 -28.15 11.59
CA ARG A 258 10.82 -28.18 10.94
C ARG A 258 9.75 -28.66 11.90
N VAL A 259 8.66 -27.90 11.94
CA VAL A 259 7.42 -28.30 12.64
C VAL A 259 6.29 -28.32 11.60
N SER A 260 5.50 -29.39 11.58
CA SER A 260 4.42 -29.55 10.61
C SER A 260 3.12 -29.95 11.28
N GLY A 261 2.02 -29.50 10.71
CA GLY A 261 0.67 -29.87 11.13
C GLY A 261 -0.26 -29.95 9.93
N HIS A 262 -1.46 -30.46 10.17
CA HIS A 262 -2.49 -30.56 9.13
C HIS A 262 -3.87 -30.27 9.69
N ALA A 263 -4.77 -29.82 8.81
CA ALA A 263 -6.17 -29.57 9.14
C ALA A 263 -7.09 -29.87 7.94
N GLN A 264 -8.38 -30.00 8.22
CA GLN A 264 -9.41 -30.10 7.18
C GLN A 264 -10.04 -28.73 6.91
N PHE A 265 -10.31 -28.43 5.65
CA PHE A 265 -11.07 -27.25 5.28
C PHE A 265 -12.53 -27.34 5.72
N LYS A 266 -13.04 -26.22 6.25
CA LYS A 266 -14.45 -25.99 6.56
C LYS A 266 -14.85 -24.63 5.98
N HIS A 267 -15.80 -24.63 5.06
CA HIS A 267 -16.29 -23.38 4.41
C HIS A 267 -15.16 -22.51 3.79
N GLY A 268 -14.16 -23.14 3.18
CA GLY A 268 -13.07 -22.45 2.52
C GLY A 268 -11.93 -21.99 3.41
N SER A 269 -11.94 -22.31 4.71
CA SER A 269 -10.86 -22.02 5.65
C SER A 269 -10.46 -23.24 6.50
N ALA A 270 -9.20 -23.24 6.93
CA ALA A 270 -8.66 -24.24 7.87
C ALA A 270 -7.67 -23.53 8.81
N THR A 271 -7.60 -23.99 10.05
CA THR A 271 -6.59 -23.54 11.02
C THR A 271 -5.74 -24.73 11.43
N VAL A 272 -4.43 -24.57 11.34
CA VAL A 272 -3.44 -25.55 11.78
C VAL A 272 -2.77 -25.00 13.03
N ASP A 273 -2.95 -25.72 14.14
CA ASP A 273 -2.32 -25.40 15.43
C ASP A 273 -0.96 -26.10 15.48
N LEU A 274 0.09 -25.33 15.77
CA LEU A 274 1.47 -25.80 15.88
C LEU A 274 2.04 -25.40 17.23
N GLN A 275 2.79 -26.30 17.85
CA GLN A 275 3.60 -26.01 19.02
C GLN A 275 5.08 -26.07 18.63
N LEU A 276 5.80 -24.99 18.90
CA LEU A 276 7.23 -24.89 18.66
C LEU A 276 7.96 -25.01 19.98
N ASP A 277 8.90 -25.95 20.08
CA ASP A 277 9.81 -26.09 21.21
C ASP A 277 11.06 -25.24 20.97
N ASN A 278 11.47 -24.44 21.96
CA ASN A 278 12.61 -23.51 21.89
C ASN A 278 12.59 -22.64 20.65
N PRO A 279 11.51 -21.88 20.36
CA PRO A 279 11.38 -21.11 19.15
C PRO A 279 12.43 -20.00 19.07
N GLN A 280 12.92 -19.72 17.86
CA GLN A 280 13.70 -18.54 17.58
C GLN A 280 12.75 -17.36 17.39
N LEU A 281 12.55 -16.57 18.44
CA LEU A 281 11.63 -15.45 18.41
C LEU A 281 12.13 -14.33 17.50
N TRP A 282 11.20 -13.61 16.88
CA TRP A 282 11.50 -12.37 16.19
C TRP A 282 11.64 -11.21 17.20
N TRP A 283 12.70 -10.44 17.07
CA TRP A 283 13.04 -9.31 17.94
C TRP A 283 13.41 -8.07 17.13
N THR A 284 13.29 -6.90 17.75
CA THR A 284 13.99 -5.71 17.25
C THR A 284 15.50 -5.93 17.36
N HIS A 285 16.27 -5.32 16.44
CA HIS A 285 17.71 -5.54 16.29
C HIS A 285 18.54 -5.27 17.56
N ASP A 286 18.03 -4.46 18.49
CA ASP A 286 18.69 -4.12 19.74
C ASP A 286 18.38 -5.11 20.88
N LEU A 287 17.28 -5.85 20.79
CA LEU A 287 16.89 -6.86 21.79
C LEU A 287 17.28 -8.29 21.38
N GLY A 288 17.46 -8.54 20.09
CA GLY A 288 17.80 -9.88 19.63
C GLY A 288 17.89 -9.99 18.11
N LYS A 289 17.68 -11.20 17.59
CA LYS A 289 17.67 -11.46 16.15
C LYS A 289 16.25 -11.34 15.59
N PRO A 290 16.06 -10.71 14.44
CA PRO A 290 14.78 -10.71 13.74
C PRO A 290 14.60 -12.04 13.00
N SER A 291 14.40 -13.13 13.73
CA SER A 291 14.32 -14.48 13.18
C SER A 291 13.04 -14.68 12.39
N LEU A 292 13.17 -15.13 11.13
CA LEU A 292 12.05 -15.36 10.21
C LEU A 292 11.99 -16.84 9.84
N TYR A 293 10.79 -17.43 9.98
CA TYR A 293 10.49 -18.80 9.60
C TYR A 293 9.94 -18.83 8.16
N GLN A 294 10.40 -19.82 7.39
CA GLN A 294 9.75 -20.16 6.12
C GLN A 294 8.44 -20.88 6.42
N VAL A 295 7.36 -20.42 5.82
CA VAL A 295 6.03 -21.05 5.86
C VAL A 295 5.80 -21.73 4.53
N ASP A 296 5.57 -23.05 4.53
CA ASP A 296 5.19 -23.81 3.34
C ASP A 296 3.79 -24.38 3.54
N ILE A 297 2.91 -24.15 2.57
CA ILE A 297 1.52 -24.60 2.59
C ILE A 297 1.25 -25.48 1.38
N LYS A 298 0.62 -26.63 1.64
CA LYS A 298 0.23 -27.59 0.63
C LYS A 298 -1.24 -27.94 0.82
N ILE A 299 -2.04 -27.71 -0.21
CA ILE A 299 -3.47 -28.01 -0.21
C ILE A 299 -3.74 -29.24 -1.03
N CYS A 300 -4.49 -30.18 -0.46
CA CYS A 300 -4.82 -31.44 -1.10
C CYS A 300 -6.32 -31.62 -1.29
N ASP A 301 -6.67 -32.36 -2.33
CA ASP A 301 -8.04 -32.84 -2.57
C ASP A 301 -8.38 -34.07 -1.70
N LYS A 302 -9.59 -34.62 -1.87
CA LYS A 302 -10.08 -35.79 -1.15
C LYS A 302 -9.25 -37.08 -1.42
N ASP A 303 -8.52 -37.13 -2.51
CA ASP A 303 -7.69 -38.27 -2.91
C ASP A 303 -6.21 -38.04 -2.57
N ALA A 304 -5.92 -37.02 -1.74
CA ALA A 304 -4.60 -36.58 -1.29
C ALA A 304 -3.65 -36.10 -2.42
N ASN A 305 -4.19 -35.70 -3.57
CA ASN A 305 -3.41 -35.04 -4.60
C ASN A 305 -3.20 -33.58 -4.24
N THR A 306 -2.00 -33.05 -4.43
CA THR A 306 -1.70 -31.62 -4.28
C THR A 306 -2.38 -30.82 -5.38
N ILE A 307 -3.25 -29.89 -5.01
CA ILE A 307 -4.03 -29.05 -5.93
C ILE A 307 -3.63 -27.58 -5.88
N ALA A 308 -3.02 -27.13 -4.79
CA ALA A 308 -2.44 -25.79 -4.67
C ALA A 308 -1.31 -25.79 -3.64
N THR A 309 -0.42 -24.80 -3.75
CA THR A 309 0.63 -24.53 -2.76
C THR A 309 0.73 -23.03 -2.55
N ASP A 310 1.18 -22.63 -1.37
CA ASP A 310 1.51 -21.26 -1.03
C ASP A 310 2.74 -21.24 -0.13
N SER A 311 3.42 -20.10 -0.03
CA SER A 311 4.58 -19.96 0.84
C SER A 311 4.79 -18.51 1.25
N GLY A 312 5.44 -18.31 2.39
CA GLY A 312 5.74 -16.98 2.91
C GLY A 312 6.80 -17.02 4.01
N MET A 313 7.02 -15.87 4.62
CA MET A 313 7.85 -15.73 5.81
C MET A 313 6.99 -15.27 6.97
N ALA A 314 7.32 -15.70 8.20
CA ALA A 314 6.66 -15.27 9.42
C ALA A 314 7.67 -15.12 10.56
N GLY A 315 7.48 -14.12 11.41
CA GLY A 315 8.23 -14.01 12.68
C GLY A 315 7.37 -14.48 13.84
N ILE A 316 7.94 -15.31 14.69
CA ILE A 316 7.27 -15.80 15.90
C ILE A 316 7.47 -14.78 17.02
N ARG A 317 6.41 -14.05 17.36
CA ARG A 317 6.45 -13.00 18.38
C ARG A 317 5.07 -12.68 18.93
N THR A 318 5.00 -12.14 20.14
CA THR A 318 3.84 -11.42 20.65
C THR A 318 4.13 -9.94 20.71
N ILE A 319 3.13 -9.10 20.48
CA ILE A 319 3.24 -7.64 20.66
C ILE A 319 1.94 -7.12 21.28
N GLU A 320 2.09 -6.28 22.27
CA GLU A 320 0.99 -5.66 23.01
C GLU A 320 1.31 -4.17 23.21
N VAL A 321 0.28 -3.37 23.47
CA VAL A 321 0.43 -1.98 23.92
C VAL A 321 -0.12 -1.89 25.31
N ASP A 322 0.74 -1.65 26.29
CA ASP A 322 0.32 -1.38 27.67
C ASP A 322 -0.26 0.04 27.75
N CYS A 323 -1.55 0.13 28.00
CA CYS A 323 -2.31 1.35 28.25
C CYS A 323 -2.87 1.40 29.69
N SER A 324 -2.25 0.68 30.63
CA SER A 324 -2.65 0.69 32.04
C SER A 324 -2.50 2.09 32.66
N PRO A 325 -3.23 2.39 33.75
CA PRO A 325 -3.06 3.65 34.46
C PRO A 325 -1.63 3.84 34.95
N ASP A 326 -1.05 5.00 34.69
CA ASP A 326 0.22 5.41 35.29
C ASP A 326 -0.06 5.99 36.68
N THR A 327 0.30 5.23 37.71
CA THR A 327 0.11 5.64 39.12
C THR A 327 1.34 6.32 39.71
N ASP A 328 2.43 6.36 38.96
CA ASP A 328 3.74 6.82 39.46
C ASP A 328 4.03 8.29 39.10
N ASP A 329 3.18 8.94 38.28
CA ASP A 329 3.32 10.36 37.94
C ASP A 329 2.36 11.25 38.77
N PRO A 330 2.87 11.89 39.83
CA PRO A 330 2.05 12.75 40.69
C PRO A 330 1.75 14.14 40.11
N GLU A 331 2.31 14.49 38.93
CA GLU A 331 2.22 15.84 38.35
C GLU A 331 1.09 15.98 37.30
N THR A 332 0.40 14.92 36.94
CA THR A 332 -0.69 14.97 35.96
C THR A 332 -2.05 15.21 36.59
N ASP A 333 -2.71 16.31 36.24
CA ASP A 333 -4.09 16.66 36.59
C ASP A 333 -5.14 15.74 35.88
N GLY A 334 -4.92 14.44 35.89
CA GLY A 334 -5.84 13.49 35.25
C GLY A 334 -5.32 12.04 35.26
N PRO A 335 -6.11 11.07 34.80
CA PRO A 335 -5.68 9.69 34.73
C PRO A 335 -4.63 9.52 33.61
N ALA A 336 -3.33 9.72 33.96
CA ALA A 336 -2.23 9.36 33.10
C ALA A 336 -2.26 7.86 32.79
N ARG A 337 -1.86 7.49 31.60
CA ARG A 337 -1.77 6.11 31.14
C ARG A 337 -0.44 5.86 30.47
N HIS A 338 0.07 4.66 30.66
CA HIS A 338 1.19 4.16 29.86
C HIS A 338 0.79 4.10 28.38
N PHE A 339 1.75 4.17 27.52
CA PHE A 339 1.66 3.83 26.08
C PHE A 339 2.99 3.15 25.72
N THR A 340 3.13 1.89 26.13
CA THR A 340 4.39 1.17 26.03
C THR A 340 4.18 -0.09 25.20
N PHE A 341 5.01 -0.27 24.15
CA PHE A 341 5.03 -1.52 23.39
C PHE A 341 5.71 -2.60 24.20
N ILE A 342 5.08 -3.77 24.27
CA ILE A 342 5.61 -4.96 24.92
C ILE A 342 5.84 -6.01 23.83
N LEU A 343 7.08 -6.29 23.48
CA LEU A 343 7.48 -7.30 22.51
C LEU A 343 7.98 -8.55 23.25
N ASN A 344 7.33 -9.70 23.05
CA ASN A 344 7.67 -10.96 23.72
C ASN A 344 7.81 -10.80 25.24
N GLY A 345 6.92 -10.01 25.85
CA GLY A 345 6.95 -9.72 27.30
C GLY A 345 7.97 -8.67 27.73
N VAL A 346 8.76 -8.09 26.82
CA VAL A 346 9.78 -7.09 27.14
C VAL A 346 9.35 -5.70 26.68
N PRO A 347 9.37 -4.66 27.53
CA PRO A 347 9.07 -3.30 27.14
C PRO A 347 10.09 -2.78 26.10
N VAL A 348 9.57 -2.15 25.03
CA VAL A 348 10.37 -1.56 23.95
C VAL A 348 10.21 -0.06 23.97
N PHE A 349 11.32 0.67 24.03
CA PHE A 349 11.32 2.09 23.78
C PHE A 349 11.34 2.35 22.28
N ALA A 350 10.26 2.97 21.74
CA ALA A 350 10.07 3.22 20.32
C ALA A 350 10.94 4.40 19.81
N ARG A 351 12.25 4.16 19.67
CA ARG A 351 13.19 5.13 19.07
C ARG A 351 12.98 5.15 17.57
N GLY A 352 12.66 6.31 17.01
CA GLY A 352 12.46 6.34 15.57
C GLY A 352 11.97 7.68 15.04
N ALA A 353 11.37 7.63 13.87
CA ALA A 353 10.89 8.81 13.17
C ALA A 353 9.61 8.49 12.38
N ASN A 354 8.88 9.56 11.99
CA ASN A 354 7.84 9.45 10.99
C ASN A 354 8.47 9.25 9.61
N LEU A 355 7.92 8.31 8.85
CA LEU A 355 8.24 8.08 7.46
C LEU A 355 7.25 8.87 6.60
N VAL A 356 7.75 9.86 5.88
CA VAL A 356 7.03 10.53 4.80
C VAL A 356 7.43 9.87 3.47
N PRO A 357 6.67 10.07 2.36
CA PRO A 357 7.05 9.51 1.07
C PRO A 357 8.46 9.92 0.64
N GLN A 358 9.25 8.96 0.17
CA GLN A 358 10.63 9.17 -0.26
C GLN A 358 10.74 10.07 -1.50
N SER A 359 9.66 10.14 -2.29
CA SER A 359 9.60 10.92 -3.52
C SER A 359 8.20 11.45 -3.76
N MET A 360 8.09 12.65 -4.35
CA MET A 360 6.84 13.17 -4.94
C MET A 360 6.46 12.40 -6.21
N LEU A 361 7.40 11.64 -6.76
CA LEU A 361 7.27 10.83 -7.95
C LEU A 361 7.33 9.35 -7.54
N PRO A 362 6.20 8.75 -7.10
CA PRO A 362 6.19 7.43 -6.44
C PRO A 362 6.70 6.31 -7.36
N GLY A 363 6.52 6.42 -8.67
CA GLY A 363 7.04 5.46 -9.64
C GLY A 363 8.57 5.43 -9.75
N SER A 364 9.27 6.42 -9.20
CA SER A 364 10.74 6.49 -9.19
C SER A 364 11.38 5.74 -8.01
N VAL A 365 10.60 5.34 -6.99
CA VAL A 365 11.12 4.64 -5.82
C VAL A 365 11.32 3.16 -6.15
N THR A 366 12.52 2.67 -5.88
CA THR A 366 12.89 1.28 -6.17
C THR A 366 12.90 0.43 -4.89
N PRO A 367 12.73 -0.91 -5.00
CA PRO A 367 12.87 -1.81 -3.86
C PRO A 367 14.22 -1.69 -3.14
N GLN A 368 15.29 -1.37 -3.86
CA GLN A 368 16.62 -1.18 -3.27
C GLN A 368 16.66 0.09 -2.41
N GLN A 369 16.01 1.17 -2.82
CA GLN A 369 15.93 2.39 -2.03
C GLN A 369 15.15 2.17 -0.74
N ASP A 370 14.05 1.41 -0.78
CA ASP A 370 13.30 1.01 0.41
C ASP A 370 14.18 0.23 1.40
N HIS A 371 14.88 -0.78 0.90
CA HIS A 371 15.79 -1.58 1.69
C HIS A 371 16.94 -0.74 2.30
N ASP A 372 17.52 0.17 1.51
CA ASP A 372 18.61 1.05 1.98
C ASP A 372 18.12 2.04 3.04
N LEU A 373 16.87 2.54 2.92
CA LEU A 373 16.26 3.40 3.93
C LEU A 373 16.09 2.67 5.26
N VAL A 374 15.53 1.46 5.25
CA VAL A 374 15.34 0.67 6.49
C VAL A 374 16.69 0.30 7.11
N ARG A 375 17.69 -0.05 6.28
CA ARG A 375 19.05 -0.28 6.76
C ARG A 375 19.62 0.96 7.45
N ALA A 376 19.41 2.14 6.87
CA ALA A 376 19.85 3.40 7.48
C ALA A 376 19.14 3.69 8.82
N CYS A 377 17.84 3.36 8.92
CA CYS A 377 17.11 3.44 10.19
C CYS A 377 17.74 2.54 11.26
N ARG A 378 18.05 1.28 10.93
CA ARG A 378 18.73 0.36 11.83
C ARG A 378 20.11 0.89 12.24
N ASP A 379 20.89 1.37 11.27
CA ASP A 379 22.25 1.87 11.51
C ASP A 379 22.25 3.16 12.36
N ALA A 380 21.15 3.93 12.32
CA ALA A 380 20.87 5.04 13.22
C ALA A 380 20.29 4.61 14.58
N ASN A 381 20.26 3.31 14.86
CA ASN A 381 19.72 2.71 16.09
C ASN A 381 18.22 3.01 16.33
N MET A 382 17.43 3.16 15.27
CA MET A 382 15.98 3.23 15.37
C MET A 382 15.40 1.83 15.58
N THR A 383 14.38 1.71 16.44
CA THR A 383 13.67 0.47 16.70
C THR A 383 12.26 0.46 16.12
N MET A 384 11.77 1.64 15.72
CA MET A 384 10.45 1.81 15.13
C MET A 384 10.45 2.93 14.09
N VAL A 385 9.63 2.78 13.07
CA VAL A 385 9.24 3.85 12.15
C VAL A 385 7.73 3.95 12.10
N ARG A 386 7.21 5.16 11.88
CA ARG A 386 5.78 5.36 11.66
C ARG A 386 5.52 5.75 10.21
N VAL A 387 4.74 4.94 9.51
CA VAL A 387 4.22 5.28 8.18
C VAL A 387 3.11 6.29 8.36
N TRP A 388 3.35 7.52 7.95
CA TRP A 388 2.46 8.66 8.17
C TRP A 388 1.24 8.63 7.22
N GLY A 389 0.04 8.93 7.76
CA GLY A 389 -1.23 8.83 7.07
C GLY A 389 -1.49 9.85 5.95
N GLY A 390 -0.66 10.88 5.78
CA GLY A 390 -0.75 11.82 4.66
C GLY A 390 0.03 11.38 3.41
N GLY A 391 0.71 10.23 3.49
CA GLY A 391 1.57 9.67 2.46
C GLY A 391 0.92 8.61 1.58
N VAL A 392 1.68 7.55 1.35
CA VAL A 392 1.29 6.35 0.63
C VAL A 392 1.58 5.12 1.47
N TYR A 393 0.86 4.03 1.24
CA TYR A 393 1.20 2.76 1.87
C TYR A 393 2.60 2.31 1.43
N ALA A 394 3.41 1.89 2.39
CA ALA A 394 4.75 1.39 2.13
C ALA A 394 4.71 0.15 1.24
N SER A 395 5.75 -0.03 0.43
CA SER A 395 5.90 -1.17 -0.47
C SER A 395 6.14 -2.48 0.32
N ASP A 396 5.93 -3.63 -0.34
CA ASP A 396 6.27 -4.93 0.24
C ASP A 396 7.79 -5.04 0.50
N ALA A 397 8.62 -4.39 -0.33
CA ALA A 397 10.07 -4.36 -0.15
C ALA A 397 10.47 -3.60 1.15
N PHE A 398 9.80 -2.50 1.44
CA PHE A 398 10.01 -1.76 2.69
C PHE A 398 9.62 -2.60 3.91
N MET A 399 8.44 -3.24 3.88
CA MET A 399 7.97 -4.07 5.00
C MET A 399 8.86 -5.31 5.20
N THR A 400 9.24 -5.98 4.11
CA THR A 400 10.21 -7.10 4.16
C THR A 400 11.53 -6.66 4.78
N ALA A 401 12.06 -5.50 4.40
CA ALA A 401 13.27 -4.98 5.00
C ALA A 401 13.10 -4.67 6.51
N CYS A 402 11.93 -4.17 6.94
CA CYS A 402 11.63 -3.98 8.37
C CYS A 402 11.63 -5.31 9.13
N ASP A 403 11.07 -6.37 8.53
CA ASP A 403 11.08 -7.71 9.10
C ASP A 403 12.52 -8.27 9.25
N GLU A 404 13.33 -8.11 8.20
CA GLU A 404 14.71 -8.61 8.15
C GLU A 404 15.66 -7.84 9.07
N TYR A 405 15.46 -6.52 9.21
CA TYR A 405 16.31 -5.67 10.04
C TYR A 405 15.82 -5.49 11.47
N GLY A 406 14.65 -6.01 11.83
CA GLY A 406 14.11 -5.90 13.19
C GLY A 406 13.70 -4.46 13.55
N ILE A 407 12.93 -3.82 12.67
CA ILE A 407 12.36 -2.48 12.87
C ILE A 407 10.84 -2.61 12.98
N LEU A 408 10.26 -2.19 14.10
CA LEU A 408 8.81 -2.14 14.27
C LEU A 408 8.20 -1.04 13.39
N VAL A 409 6.97 -1.25 12.96
CA VAL A 409 6.22 -0.30 12.13
C VAL A 409 4.91 0.06 12.80
N TRP A 410 4.75 1.34 13.13
CA TRP A 410 3.46 1.96 13.44
C TRP A 410 2.84 2.40 12.11
N TYR A 411 1.64 1.99 11.82
CA TYR A 411 1.05 2.20 10.51
C TYR A 411 -0.24 3.01 10.60
N ASP A 412 -0.27 4.19 10.01
CA ASP A 412 -1.51 4.96 9.86
C ASP A 412 -2.28 4.50 8.62
N PHE A 413 -3.61 4.46 8.71
CA PHE A 413 -4.42 4.54 7.49
C PHE A 413 -4.27 5.91 6.84
N MET A 414 -4.43 5.98 5.51
CA MET A 414 -4.12 7.17 4.72
C MET A 414 -5.19 8.27 4.88
N PHE A 415 -5.19 8.88 6.07
CA PHE A 415 -5.94 10.08 6.44
C PHE A 415 -5.02 11.00 7.23
N ALA A 416 -5.04 12.31 6.95
CA ALA A 416 -4.18 13.26 7.64
C ALA A 416 -4.82 14.63 7.83
N CYS A 417 -4.85 15.10 9.06
CA CYS A 417 -5.04 16.47 9.51
C CYS A 417 -6.34 17.17 9.07
N ILE A 418 -7.19 16.55 8.27
CA ILE A 418 -8.37 17.17 7.65
C ILE A 418 -9.53 16.17 7.70
N ASP A 419 -10.77 16.65 7.82
CA ASP A 419 -11.95 15.81 7.72
C ASP A 419 -12.17 15.31 6.29
N TYR A 420 -12.52 14.04 6.18
CA TYR A 420 -12.86 13.37 4.95
C TYR A 420 -14.37 13.13 4.85
N PRO A 421 -14.95 12.91 3.66
CA PRO A 421 -16.40 12.81 3.47
C PRO A 421 -16.94 11.45 3.98
N GLY A 422 -16.94 11.27 5.31
CA GLY A 422 -17.39 10.03 5.97
C GLY A 422 -18.88 9.75 5.84
N ASP A 423 -19.68 10.71 5.38
CA ASP A 423 -21.10 10.60 5.06
C ASP A 423 -21.37 10.22 3.58
N ASP A 424 -20.35 10.16 2.75
CA ASP A 424 -20.42 9.71 1.35
C ASP A 424 -20.20 8.19 1.29
N GLU A 425 -21.26 7.43 0.96
CA GLU A 425 -21.20 5.96 0.96
C GLU A 425 -20.31 5.40 -0.15
N GLU A 426 -20.16 6.08 -1.29
CA GLU A 426 -19.25 5.66 -2.37
C GLU A 426 -17.79 5.80 -1.89
N PHE A 427 -17.46 6.94 -1.28
CA PHE A 427 -16.15 7.14 -0.67
C PHE A 427 -15.87 6.10 0.43
N MET A 428 -16.82 5.86 1.32
CA MET A 428 -16.67 4.90 2.42
C MET A 428 -16.58 3.45 1.93
N SER A 429 -17.24 3.11 0.82
CA SER A 429 -17.10 1.78 0.19
C SER A 429 -15.69 1.57 -0.35
N GLU A 430 -15.08 2.59 -0.97
CA GLU A 430 -13.68 2.53 -1.42
C GLU A 430 -12.73 2.40 -0.23
N VAL A 431 -12.95 3.18 0.85
CA VAL A 431 -12.15 3.10 2.09
C VAL A 431 -12.20 1.71 2.71
N ARG A 432 -13.37 1.06 2.77
CA ARG A 432 -13.49 -0.32 3.29
C ARG A 432 -12.73 -1.32 2.42
N THR A 433 -12.82 -1.18 1.09
CA THR A 433 -12.09 -2.04 0.15
C THR A 433 -10.58 -1.87 0.27
N GLU A 434 -10.12 -0.63 0.41
CA GLU A 434 -8.73 -0.29 0.66
C GLU A 434 -8.22 -0.88 1.99
N ALA A 435 -8.97 -0.68 3.07
CA ALA A 435 -8.61 -1.18 4.39
C ALA A 435 -8.51 -2.72 4.40
N ASP A 436 -9.49 -3.41 3.80
CA ASP A 436 -9.47 -4.88 3.68
C ASP A 436 -8.24 -5.36 2.88
N TYR A 437 -7.95 -4.71 1.76
CA TYR A 437 -6.78 -5.04 0.95
C TYR A 437 -5.46 -4.84 1.73
N GLN A 438 -5.29 -3.67 2.36
CA GLN A 438 -4.03 -3.32 3.01
C GLN A 438 -3.79 -4.13 4.29
N THR A 439 -4.82 -4.36 5.09
CA THR A 439 -4.69 -5.17 6.31
C THR A 439 -4.34 -6.62 5.99
N ARG A 440 -4.94 -7.21 4.95
CA ARG A 440 -4.58 -8.57 4.49
C ARG A 440 -3.15 -8.62 3.94
N ARG A 441 -2.75 -7.65 3.11
CA ARG A 441 -1.42 -7.58 2.53
C ARG A 441 -0.33 -7.56 3.59
N LEU A 442 -0.57 -6.84 4.69
CA LEU A 442 0.43 -6.59 5.73
C LEU A 442 0.34 -7.53 6.95
N ALA A 443 -0.66 -8.40 6.99
CA ALA A 443 -0.98 -9.21 8.17
C ALA A 443 0.18 -10.11 8.66
N ASN A 444 1.02 -10.62 7.76
CA ASN A 444 2.09 -11.55 8.10
C ASN A 444 3.44 -10.89 8.44
N HIS A 445 3.53 -9.55 8.36
CA HIS A 445 4.77 -8.85 8.70
C HIS A 445 4.95 -8.76 10.22
N PRO A 446 5.95 -9.45 10.81
CA PRO A 446 6.19 -9.37 12.26
C PRO A 446 6.62 -7.98 12.71
N SER A 447 7.13 -7.16 11.82
CA SER A 447 7.45 -5.75 12.06
C SER A 447 6.22 -4.88 12.31
N LEU A 448 5.04 -5.24 11.79
CA LEU A 448 3.81 -4.47 12.00
C LEU A 448 3.39 -4.51 13.46
N ALA A 449 3.48 -3.37 14.15
CA ALA A 449 3.23 -3.26 15.58
C ALA A 449 1.84 -2.70 15.90
N LEU A 450 1.37 -1.73 15.12
CA LEU A 450 0.14 -1.00 15.40
C LEU A 450 -0.48 -0.44 14.12
N TRP A 451 -1.80 -0.51 14.03
CA TRP A 451 -2.61 0.27 13.11
C TRP A 451 -3.22 1.47 13.82
N ALA A 452 -3.07 2.66 13.25
CA ALA A 452 -3.76 3.87 13.70
C ALA A 452 -4.80 4.30 12.65
N GLY A 453 -5.91 4.87 13.10
CA GLY A 453 -7.01 5.29 12.22
C GLY A 453 -6.64 6.43 11.25
N GLY A 454 -5.55 7.12 11.51
CA GLY A 454 -5.00 8.20 10.70
C GLY A 454 -4.10 9.11 11.53
N ASN A 455 -3.62 10.19 10.92
CA ASN A 455 -2.80 11.21 11.58
C ASN A 455 -3.65 12.33 12.17
#